data_fcf48bfc65f9d23943d00919bd6e941a
#
_entry.id   fcf48bfc65f9d23943d00919bd6e941a
#
_cell.length_a   1.000
_cell.length_b   1.000
_cell.length_c   1.000
_cell.angle_alpha   90.00
_cell.angle_beta   90.00
_cell.angle_gamma   90.00
#
_symmetry.space_group_name_H-M   'P 1'
#
loop_
_entity.id
_entity.type
_entity.pdbx_description
1 polymer ?
#
loop_
_entity_poly.entity_id
_entity_poly.type
_entity_poly.pdbx_seq_one_letter_code
_entity_poly.pdbx_strand_id
1 'polypeptide(L)'
;MSNSLTTRIFAYDERGKWYRGLLFSISNALVAIGAGTLYFFWSSVVQDSWFGVLINAVVKEMWSGSYLGLFLVGLFGGLFFLSLPIEPLFYMSLGENNPFIALVSICVGLLISYSIDYLMGSNLAGISKKLISVKQFYKVKTYVNRRGKMAIFVFHLMGFLSQPVTFIVGVFRYNPKRLFILASAGQIIKFLAIIGAHAAGLKI
;
A
#
# COMPACT_ATOMS: atom_id res chain seq x y z
N MET A 1 38.26 6.04 38.61
CA MET A 1 38.42 6.39 37.19
C MET A 1 37.32 5.77 36.30
N SER A 2 36.09 5.63 36.76
CA SER A 2 34.99 4.90 36.03
C SER A 2 33.92 5.82 35.44
N ASN A 3 33.89 7.13 35.72
CA ASN A 3 32.77 8.00 35.32
C ASN A 3 32.92 8.74 33.97
N SER A 4 34.06 8.61 33.27
CA SER A 4 34.26 9.36 32.02
C SER A 4 33.71 8.69 30.77
N LEU A 5 33.58 7.37 30.76
CA LEU A 5 33.08 6.61 29.61
C LEU A 5 31.54 6.65 29.50
N THR A 6 30.84 6.55 30.63
CA THR A 6 29.38 6.63 30.67
C THR A 6 28.86 7.99 30.24
N THR A 7 29.50 9.09 30.69
CA THR A 7 29.14 10.45 30.26
C THR A 7 29.34 10.69 28.76
N ARG A 8 30.36 10.10 28.15
CA ARG A 8 30.55 10.19 26.70
C ARG A 8 29.53 9.40 25.87
N ILE A 9 29.10 8.26 26.37
CA ILE A 9 28.08 7.43 25.68
C ILE A 9 26.71 8.13 25.73
N PHE A 10 26.32 8.71 26.86
CA PHE A 10 25.10 9.48 27.00
C PHE A 10 25.10 10.78 26.19
N ALA A 11 26.21 11.50 26.14
CA ALA A 11 26.35 12.72 25.33
C ALA A 11 26.25 12.41 23.81
N TYR A 12 26.71 11.24 23.36
CA TYR A 12 26.58 10.80 21.97
C TYR A 12 25.13 10.44 21.60
N ASP A 13 24.40 9.84 22.51
CA ASP A 13 22.97 9.46 22.32
C ASP A 13 22.06 10.70 22.28
N GLU A 14 22.30 11.71 23.06
CA GLU A 14 21.54 12.97 23.06
C GLU A 14 21.71 13.75 21.74
N ARG A 15 22.96 13.88 21.23
CA ARG A 15 23.19 14.51 19.94
C ARG A 15 22.53 13.71 18.79
N GLY A 16 22.58 12.40 18.84
CA GLY A 16 21.91 11.54 17.84
C GLY A 16 20.39 11.68 17.85
N LYS A 17 19.77 11.89 19.02
CA LYS A 17 18.34 12.15 19.13
C LYS A 17 17.96 13.51 18.54
N TRP A 18 18.76 14.54 18.80
CA TRP A 18 18.52 15.89 18.28
C TRP A 18 18.62 15.93 16.74
N TYR A 19 19.64 15.32 16.15
CA TYR A 19 19.79 15.21 14.69
C TYR A 19 18.64 14.43 14.05
N ARG A 20 18.17 13.33 14.65
CA ARG A 20 17.01 12.57 14.15
C ARG A 20 15.73 13.38 14.21
N GLY A 21 15.51 14.14 15.30
CA GLY A 21 14.38 15.05 15.41
C GLY A 21 14.41 16.16 14.35
N LEU A 22 15.57 16.75 14.14
CA LEU A 22 15.77 17.79 13.12
C LEU A 22 15.55 17.25 11.70
N LEU A 23 16.12 16.09 11.37
CA LEU A 23 15.92 15.43 10.08
C LEU A 23 14.46 15.06 9.84
N PHE A 24 13.77 14.56 10.88
CA PHE A 24 12.34 14.26 10.81
C PHE A 24 11.50 15.52 10.57
N SER A 25 11.80 16.62 11.26
CA SER A 25 11.13 17.91 11.08
C SER A 25 11.37 18.48 9.68
N ILE A 26 12.61 18.44 9.18
CA ILE A 26 12.95 18.89 7.82
C ILE A 26 12.25 18.03 6.77
N SER A 27 12.22 16.70 6.95
CA SER A 27 11.52 15.79 6.05
C SER A 27 10.03 16.10 5.98
N ASN A 28 9.36 16.32 7.13
CA ASN A 28 7.95 16.68 7.16
C ASN A 28 7.68 18.05 6.52
N ALA A 29 8.55 19.02 6.73
CA ALA A 29 8.44 20.33 6.09
C ALA A 29 8.58 20.24 4.56
N LEU A 30 9.53 19.45 4.06
CA LEU A 30 9.71 19.21 2.63
C LEU A 30 8.50 18.50 2.01
N VAL A 31 7.93 17.51 2.71
CA VAL A 31 6.70 16.83 2.27
C VAL A 31 5.53 17.80 2.23
N ALA A 32 5.36 18.65 3.25
CA ALA A 32 4.29 19.66 3.29
C ALA A 32 4.44 20.70 2.17
N ILE A 33 5.66 21.19 1.91
CA ILE A 33 5.94 22.11 0.81
C ILE A 33 5.65 21.43 -0.53
N GLY A 34 6.11 20.19 -0.72
CA GLY A 34 5.85 19.42 -1.94
C GLY A 34 4.35 19.18 -2.17
N ALA A 35 3.61 18.82 -1.13
CA ALA A 35 2.16 18.65 -1.21
C ALA A 35 1.45 19.98 -1.51
N GLY A 36 1.87 21.08 -0.88
CA GLY A 36 1.32 22.40 -1.13
C GLY A 36 1.56 22.91 -2.55
N THR A 37 2.77 22.70 -3.09
CA THR A 37 3.10 23.07 -4.47
C THR A 37 2.35 22.21 -5.49
N LEU A 38 2.20 20.91 -5.23
CA LEU A 38 1.39 20.03 -6.07
C LEU A 38 -0.10 20.42 -6.05
N TYR A 39 -0.63 20.72 -4.86
CA TYR A 39 -2.01 21.20 -4.73
C TYR A 39 -2.24 22.52 -5.47
N PHE A 40 -1.33 23.50 -5.32
CA PHE A 40 -1.40 24.77 -6.02
C PHE A 40 -1.33 24.59 -7.55
N PHE A 41 -0.39 23.76 -8.02
CA PHE A 41 -0.28 23.43 -9.45
C PHE A 41 -1.54 22.75 -9.96
N TRP A 42 -2.08 21.79 -9.19
CA TRP A 42 -3.34 21.13 -9.52
C TRP A 42 -4.50 22.12 -9.64
N SER A 43 -4.69 22.95 -8.62
CA SER A 43 -5.81 23.89 -8.56
C SER A 43 -5.74 25.02 -9.61
N SER A 44 -4.52 25.46 -9.96
CA SER A 44 -4.33 26.61 -10.86
C SER A 44 -4.14 26.24 -12.34
N VAL A 45 -3.66 25.03 -12.63
CA VAL A 45 -3.28 24.63 -14.00
C VAL A 45 -4.04 23.41 -14.50
N VAL A 46 -4.28 22.43 -13.61
CA VAL A 46 -4.80 21.13 -14.01
C VAL A 46 -6.31 21.04 -13.86
N GLN A 47 -6.90 21.67 -12.84
CA GLN A 47 -8.30 21.48 -12.47
C GLN A 47 -9.29 21.75 -13.60
N ASP A 48 -9.06 22.81 -14.38
CA ASP A 48 -9.93 23.22 -15.48
C ASP A 48 -9.55 22.58 -16.83
N SER A 49 -8.46 21.76 -16.86
CA SER A 49 -8.08 20.98 -18.02
C SER A 49 -9.01 19.77 -18.19
N TRP A 50 -9.11 19.24 -19.44
CA TRP A 50 -9.85 18.00 -19.69
C TRP A 50 -9.36 16.84 -18.82
N PHE A 51 -8.07 16.81 -18.50
CA PHE A 51 -7.46 15.81 -17.64
C PHE A 51 -7.89 15.97 -16.17
N GLY A 52 -7.97 17.23 -15.68
CA GLY A 52 -8.47 17.54 -14.35
C GLY A 52 -9.95 17.17 -14.18
N VAL A 53 -10.78 17.46 -15.19
CA VAL A 53 -12.19 17.06 -15.21
C VAL A 53 -12.31 15.53 -15.14
N LEU A 54 -11.50 14.80 -15.88
CA LEU A 54 -11.50 13.32 -15.87
C LEU A 54 -11.08 12.79 -14.49
N ILE A 55 -10.01 13.32 -13.90
CA ILE A 55 -9.56 12.87 -12.56
C ILE A 55 -10.62 13.19 -11.51
N ASN A 56 -11.21 14.38 -11.53
CA ASN A 56 -12.26 14.76 -10.59
C ASN A 56 -13.49 13.85 -10.72
N ALA A 57 -13.86 13.45 -11.95
CA ALA A 57 -14.94 12.49 -12.18
C ALA A 57 -14.60 11.12 -11.58
N VAL A 58 -13.38 10.62 -11.80
CA VAL A 58 -12.91 9.34 -11.24
C VAL A 58 -12.91 9.40 -9.70
N VAL A 59 -12.36 10.45 -9.12
CA VAL A 59 -12.30 10.62 -7.65
C VAL A 59 -13.72 10.71 -7.08
N LYS A 60 -14.61 11.47 -7.70
CA LYS A 60 -16.01 11.55 -7.27
C LYS A 60 -16.69 10.18 -7.32
N GLU A 61 -16.45 9.41 -8.37
CA GLU A 61 -17.00 8.06 -8.50
C GLU A 61 -16.44 7.12 -7.42
N MET A 62 -15.15 7.19 -7.11
CA MET A 62 -14.55 6.39 -6.03
C MET A 62 -15.20 6.63 -4.66
N TRP A 63 -15.64 7.86 -4.39
CA TRP A 63 -16.31 8.22 -3.14
C TRP A 63 -17.83 8.05 -3.16
N SER A 64 -18.40 7.70 -4.31
CA SER A 64 -19.86 7.52 -4.44
C SER A 64 -20.41 6.27 -3.74
N GLY A 65 -19.51 5.33 -3.38
CA GLY A 65 -19.90 4.03 -2.83
C GLY A 65 -20.53 3.08 -3.86
N SER A 66 -20.64 3.46 -5.12
CA SER A 66 -21.16 2.61 -6.20
C SER A 66 -20.26 1.39 -6.45
N TYR A 67 -20.77 0.37 -7.16
CA TYR A 67 -19.95 -0.78 -7.55
C TYR A 67 -18.76 -0.40 -8.42
N LEU A 68 -18.94 0.58 -9.33
CA LEU A 68 -17.86 1.14 -10.14
C LEU A 68 -16.86 1.89 -9.25
N GLY A 69 -17.37 2.68 -8.30
CA GLY A 69 -16.54 3.37 -7.31
C GLY A 69 -15.69 2.40 -6.50
N LEU A 70 -16.26 1.30 -6.01
CA LEU A 70 -15.54 0.25 -5.29
C LEU A 70 -14.49 -0.46 -6.16
N PHE A 71 -14.79 -0.71 -7.43
CA PHE A 71 -13.80 -1.22 -8.38
C PHE A 71 -12.62 -0.26 -8.53
N LEU A 72 -12.88 1.04 -8.69
CA LEU A 72 -11.85 2.07 -8.82
C LEU A 72 -11.04 2.23 -7.52
N VAL A 73 -11.70 2.17 -6.36
CA VAL A 73 -11.03 2.16 -5.06
C VAL A 73 -10.10 0.95 -4.94
N GLY A 74 -10.54 -0.24 -5.34
CA GLY A 74 -9.70 -1.44 -5.39
C GLY A 74 -8.53 -1.29 -6.34
N LEU A 75 -8.77 -0.74 -7.54
CA LEU A 75 -7.76 -0.56 -8.57
C LEU A 75 -6.69 0.46 -8.15
N PHE A 76 -7.08 1.65 -7.76
CA PHE A 76 -6.13 2.72 -7.42
C PHE A 76 -5.60 2.58 -5.99
N GLY A 77 -6.46 2.24 -5.03
CA GLY A 77 -6.08 2.06 -3.64
C GLY A 77 -5.22 0.82 -3.41
N GLY A 78 -5.30 -0.18 -4.29
CA GLY A 78 -4.44 -1.34 -4.27
C GLY A 78 -3.03 -1.10 -4.82
N LEU A 79 -2.75 0.02 -5.48
CA LEU A 79 -1.42 0.35 -6.00
C LEU A 79 -0.45 0.76 -4.89
N PHE A 80 0.77 0.26 -4.97
CA PHE A 80 1.83 0.44 -3.98
C PHE A 80 2.06 1.90 -3.55
N PHE A 81 1.86 2.86 -4.45
CA PHE A 81 2.14 4.28 -4.19
C PHE A 81 0.92 5.12 -3.85
N LEU A 82 -0.32 4.59 -3.93
CA LEU A 82 -1.52 5.38 -3.66
C LEU A 82 -2.17 5.10 -2.30
N SER A 83 -1.97 3.94 -1.71
CA SER A 83 -2.39 3.53 -0.34
C SER A 83 -3.68 4.18 0.19
N LEU A 84 -4.79 4.01 -0.51
CA LEU A 84 -6.09 4.53 -0.08
C LEU A 84 -6.70 3.66 1.04
N PRO A 85 -7.55 4.22 1.91
CA PRO A 85 -8.25 3.47 2.95
C PRO A 85 -9.40 2.63 2.35
N ILE A 86 -9.06 1.46 1.82
CA ILE A 86 -9.98 0.57 1.09
C ILE A 86 -11.05 -0.01 2.02
N GLU A 87 -10.65 -0.44 3.22
CA GLU A 87 -11.52 -1.12 4.17
C GLU A 87 -12.68 -0.24 4.69
N PRO A 88 -12.43 0.99 5.15
CA PRO A 88 -13.51 1.90 5.54
C PRO A 88 -14.46 2.24 4.40
N LEU A 89 -13.95 2.48 3.19
CA LEU A 89 -14.79 2.78 2.03
C LEU A 89 -15.68 1.60 1.66
N PHE A 90 -15.14 0.38 1.71
CA PHE A 90 -15.92 -0.84 1.50
C PHE A 90 -17.00 -1.00 2.57
N TYR A 91 -16.65 -0.81 3.86
CA TYR A 91 -17.61 -0.90 4.97
C TYR A 91 -18.78 0.08 4.80
N MET A 92 -18.48 1.35 4.46
CA MET A 92 -19.50 2.38 4.26
C MET A 92 -20.45 2.03 3.09
N SER A 93 -19.95 1.41 2.05
CA SER A 93 -20.76 1.03 0.88
C SER A 93 -21.75 -0.12 1.13
N LEU A 94 -21.54 -0.92 2.18
CA LEU A 94 -22.41 -2.07 2.49
C LEU A 94 -23.83 -1.66 2.92
N GLY A 95 -24.04 -0.42 3.38
CA GLY A 95 -25.35 0.08 3.75
C GLY A 95 -26.31 0.26 2.56
N GLU A 96 -25.78 0.45 1.36
CA GLU A 96 -26.56 0.77 0.15
C GLU A 96 -26.46 -0.30 -0.94
N ASN A 97 -25.48 -1.19 -0.84
CA ASN A 97 -25.14 -2.13 -1.91
C ASN A 97 -25.34 -3.59 -1.50
N ASN A 98 -25.53 -4.46 -2.52
CA ASN A 98 -25.44 -5.89 -2.30
C ASN A 98 -24.01 -6.29 -1.91
N PRO A 99 -23.79 -6.89 -0.72
CA PRO A 99 -22.46 -7.18 -0.19
C PRO A 99 -21.61 -8.08 -1.10
N PHE A 100 -22.21 -9.03 -1.81
CA PHE A 100 -21.48 -9.94 -2.68
C PHE A 100 -21.02 -9.27 -3.97
N ILE A 101 -21.85 -8.40 -4.57
CA ILE A 101 -21.46 -7.65 -5.77
C ILE A 101 -20.38 -6.63 -5.40
N ALA A 102 -20.53 -5.95 -4.26
CA ALA A 102 -19.51 -5.04 -3.72
C ALA A 102 -18.16 -5.75 -3.50
N LEU A 103 -18.20 -6.96 -2.91
CA LEU A 103 -17.03 -7.81 -2.72
C LEU A 103 -16.35 -8.15 -4.05
N VAL A 104 -17.11 -8.58 -5.06
CA VAL A 104 -16.56 -8.91 -6.38
C VAL A 104 -15.95 -7.68 -7.03
N SER A 105 -16.64 -6.54 -7.00
CA SER A 105 -16.15 -5.29 -7.61
C SER A 105 -14.80 -4.87 -7.05
N ILE A 106 -14.67 -4.82 -5.72
CA ILE A 106 -13.42 -4.39 -5.08
C ILE A 106 -12.30 -5.42 -5.27
N CYS A 107 -12.61 -6.73 -5.22
CA CYS A 107 -11.63 -7.78 -5.45
C CYS A 107 -11.06 -7.78 -6.87
N VAL A 108 -11.89 -7.53 -7.88
CA VAL A 108 -11.42 -7.42 -9.28
C VAL A 108 -10.50 -6.22 -9.44
N GLY A 109 -10.84 -5.06 -8.87
CA GLY A 109 -9.96 -3.89 -8.86
C GLY A 109 -8.61 -4.17 -8.21
N LEU A 110 -8.61 -4.80 -7.02
CA LEU A 110 -7.40 -5.19 -6.30
C LEU A 110 -6.53 -6.19 -7.07
N LEU A 111 -7.12 -7.17 -7.75
CA LEU A 111 -6.37 -8.15 -8.54
C LEU A 111 -5.63 -7.50 -9.72
N ILE A 112 -6.26 -6.53 -10.38
CA ILE A 112 -5.61 -5.76 -11.44
C ILE A 112 -4.47 -4.93 -10.87
N SER A 113 -4.69 -4.26 -9.75
CA SER A 113 -3.67 -3.48 -9.05
C SER A 113 -2.46 -4.35 -8.66
N TYR A 114 -2.69 -5.51 -8.04
CA TYR A 114 -1.60 -6.44 -7.69
C TYR A 114 -0.84 -6.97 -8.91
N SER A 115 -1.52 -7.10 -10.05
CA SER A 115 -0.87 -7.46 -11.31
C SER A 115 0.09 -6.36 -11.75
N ILE A 116 -0.33 -5.09 -11.64
CA ILE A 116 0.51 -3.92 -11.96
C ILE A 116 1.70 -3.86 -11.02
N ASP A 117 1.49 -3.95 -9.70
CA ASP A 117 2.55 -3.91 -8.69
C ASP A 117 3.57 -5.03 -8.88
N TYR A 118 3.09 -6.25 -9.14
CA TYR A 118 3.96 -7.39 -9.43
C TYR A 118 4.81 -7.16 -10.69
N LEU A 119 4.20 -6.67 -11.77
CA LEU A 119 4.90 -6.37 -13.03
C LEU A 119 5.94 -5.26 -12.83
N MET A 120 5.59 -4.19 -12.14
CA MET A 120 6.52 -3.11 -11.77
C MET A 120 7.69 -3.66 -10.96
N GLY A 121 7.42 -4.45 -9.91
CA GLY A 121 8.46 -5.10 -9.12
C GLY A 121 9.35 -6.02 -9.95
N SER A 122 8.78 -6.84 -10.83
CA SER A 122 9.53 -7.78 -11.66
C SER A 122 10.44 -7.09 -12.68
N ASN A 123 10.03 -5.94 -13.21
CA ASN A 123 10.85 -5.12 -14.12
C ASN A 123 12.02 -4.48 -13.38
N LEU A 124 11.83 -4.10 -12.12
CA LEU A 124 12.90 -3.54 -11.28
C LEU A 124 13.89 -4.59 -10.75
N ALA A 125 13.61 -5.89 -10.93
CA ALA A 125 14.52 -6.97 -10.52
C ALA A 125 15.94 -6.85 -11.12
N GLY A 126 16.06 -6.31 -12.33
CA GLY A 126 17.34 -6.04 -13.01
C GLY A 126 18.15 -4.95 -12.30
N ILE A 127 17.50 -3.89 -11.87
CA ILE A 127 18.10 -2.76 -11.15
C ILE A 127 18.48 -3.18 -9.73
N SER A 128 17.61 -3.92 -9.06
CA SER A 128 17.85 -4.42 -7.69
C SER A 128 19.09 -5.30 -7.59
N LYS A 129 19.39 -6.11 -8.63
CA LYS A 129 20.63 -6.90 -8.69
C LYS A 129 21.91 -6.06 -8.82
N LYS A 130 21.80 -4.83 -9.33
CA LYS A 130 22.94 -3.89 -9.41
C LYS A 130 23.18 -3.17 -8.08
N LEU A 131 22.12 -2.97 -7.28
CA LEU A 131 22.16 -2.25 -6.01
C LEU A 131 22.52 -3.15 -4.81
N ILE A 132 22.17 -4.44 -4.90
CA ILE A 132 22.39 -5.41 -3.82
C ILE A 132 23.35 -6.48 -4.34
N SER A 133 24.25 -6.99 -3.48
CA SER A 133 25.17 -8.07 -3.90
C SER A 133 24.36 -9.28 -4.41
N VAL A 134 24.81 -9.88 -5.50
CA VAL A 134 24.14 -11.01 -6.14
C VAL A 134 23.86 -12.14 -5.13
N LYS A 135 24.81 -12.41 -4.22
CA LYS A 135 24.65 -13.41 -3.15
C LYS A 135 23.50 -13.10 -2.20
N GLN A 136 23.36 -11.83 -1.78
CA GLN A 136 22.27 -11.38 -0.90
C GLN A 136 20.92 -11.44 -1.62
N PHE A 137 20.86 -11.02 -2.88
CA PHE A 137 19.64 -11.11 -3.69
C PHE A 137 19.12 -12.56 -3.77
N TYR A 138 19.97 -13.53 -4.11
CA TYR A 138 19.56 -14.92 -4.20
C TYR A 138 19.22 -15.54 -2.84
N LYS A 139 19.86 -15.11 -1.74
CA LYS A 139 19.52 -15.54 -0.37
C LYS A 139 18.10 -15.11 -0.01
N VAL A 140 17.75 -13.84 -0.25
CA VAL A 140 16.40 -13.32 0.01
C VAL A 140 15.36 -13.98 -0.92
N LYS A 141 15.68 -14.14 -2.21
CA LYS A 141 14.81 -14.85 -3.15
C LYS A 141 14.49 -16.27 -2.69
N THR A 142 15.49 -17.01 -2.21
CA THR A 142 15.30 -18.38 -1.69
C THR A 142 14.40 -18.36 -0.44
N TYR A 143 14.60 -17.40 0.45
CA TYR A 143 13.78 -17.24 1.65
C TYR A 143 12.32 -16.93 1.30
N VAL A 144 12.08 -15.98 0.40
CA VAL A 144 10.75 -15.63 -0.10
C VAL A 144 10.07 -16.83 -0.76
N ASN A 145 10.80 -17.61 -1.56
CA ASN A 145 10.24 -18.81 -2.20
C ASN A 145 9.88 -19.92 -1.19
N ARG A 146 10.62 -20.05 -0.10
CA ARG A 146 10.37 -21.09 0.93
C ARG A 146 9.27 -20.68 1.92
N ARG A 147 9.30 -19.48 2.43
CA ARG A 147 8.42 -19.01 3.51
C ARG A 147 7.40 -17.94 3.09
N GLY A 148 7.50 -17.42 1.87
CA GLY A 148 6.66 -16.33 1.39
C GLY A 148 5.16 -16.65 1.32
N LYS A 149 4.78 -17.93 1.23
CA LYS A 149 3.36 -18.33 1.17
C LYS A 149 2.56 -17.79 2.37
N MET A 150 3.04 -18.06 3.59
CA MET A 150 2.39 -17.58 4.82
C MET A 150 2.43 -16.06 4.90
N ALA A 151 3.57 -15.44 4.59
CA ALA A 151 3.71 -14.00 4.61
C ALA A 151 2.75 -13.32 3.63
N ILE A 152 2.68 -13.80 2.37
CA ILE A 152 1.77 -13.26 1.35
C ILE A 152 0.33 -13.33 1.87
N PHE A 153 -0.12 -14.49 2.32
CA PHE A 153 -1.49 -14.67 2.82
C PHE A 153 -1.81 -13.75 4.01
N VAL A 154 -0.94 -13.73 5.04
CA VAL A 154 -1.16 -12.94 6.26
C VAL A 154 -1.17 -11.44 5.95
N PHE A 155 -0.24 -10.94 5.14
CA PHE A 155 -0.20 -9.51 4.81
C PHE A 155 -1.41 -9.07 3.97
N HIS A 156 -1.92 -9.94 3.09
CA HIS A 156 -3.14 -9.63 2.35
C HIS A 156 -4.40 -9.74 3.22
N LEU A 157 -4.39 -10.62 4.22
CA LEU A 157 -5.45 -10.69 5.23
C LEU A 157 -5.48 -9.43 6.09
N MET A 158 -4.32 -8.91 6.51
CA MET A 158 -4.21 -7.67 7.31
C MET A 158 -4.50 -6.40 6.49
N GLY A 159 -4.37 -6.44 5.16
CA GLY A 159 -4.66 -5.33 4.24
C GLY A 159 -3.53 -4.29 4.14
N PHE A 160 -3.11 -3.73 5.25
CA PHE A 160 -2.20 -2.58 5.34
C PHE A 160 -0.85 -2.73 4.60
N LEU A 161 -0.30 -3.94 4.51
CA LEU A 161 1.00 -4.21 3.88
C LEU A 161 0.90 -5.02 2.59
N SER A 162 -0.30 -5.21 2.05
CA SER A 162 -0.53 -6.06 0.88
C SER A 162 0.18 -5.53 -0.38
N GLN A 163 0.12 -4.22 -0.61
CA GLN A 163 0.71 -3.57 -1.78
C GLN A 163 2.25 -3.65 -1.77
N PRO A 164 2.97 -3.18 -0.70
CA PRO A 164 4.42 -3.32 -0.63
C PRO A 164 4.89 -4.76 -0.75
N VAL A 165 4.16 -5.71 -0.16
CA VAL A 165 4.52 -7.14 -0.24
C VAL A 165 4.40 -7.65 -1.67
N THR A 166 3.34 -7.30 -2.40
CA THR A 166 3.14 -7.70 -3.80
C THR A 166 4.27 -7.16 -4.68
N PHE A 167 4.63 -5.89 -4.51
CA PHE A 167 5.73 -5.28 -5.22
C PHE A 167 7.08 -5.97 -4.94
N ILE A 168 7.42 -6.18 -3.65
CA ILE A 168 8.66 -6.85 -3.22
C ILE A 168 8.72 -8.27 -3.78
N VAL A 169 7.63 -9.01 -3.71
CA VAL A 169 7.52 -10.38 -4.23
C VAL A 169 7.72 -10.41 -5.75
N GLY A 170 7.25 -9.37 -6.46
CA GLY A 170 7.53 -9.12 -7.86
C GLY A 170 9.02 -8.93 -8.14
N VAL A 171 9.72 -8.11 -7.35
CA VAL A 171 11.19 -7.90 -7.47
C VAL A 171 11.95 -9.22 -7.39
N PHE A 172 11.53 -10.13 -6.52
CA PHE A 172 12.16 -11.46 -6.40
C PHE A 172 11.63 -12.49 -7.41
N ARG A 173 10.73 -12.09 -8.32
CA ARG A 173 10.10 -12.94 -9.33
C ARG A 173 9.53 -14.23 -8.73
N TYR A 174 8.74 -14.07 -7.66
CA TYR A 174 7.98 -15.17 -7.09
C TYR A 174 6.94 -15.67 -8.10
N ASN A 175 6.50 -16.93 -7.97
CA ASN A 175 5.52 -17.51 -8.88
C ASN A 175 4.19 -16.73 -8.84
N PRO A 176 3.77 -16.07 -9.95
CA PRO A 176 2.59 -15.21 -9.97
C PRO A 176 1.30 -15.98 -9.66
N LYS A 177 1.13 -17.21 -10.17
CA LYS A 177 -0.07 -18.01 -9.90
C LYS A 177 -0.26 -18.24 -8.39
N ARG A 178 0.83 -18.56 -7.67
CA ARG A 178 0.77 -18.75 -6.22
C ARG A 178 0.51 -17.45 -5.48
N LEU A 179 1.11 -16.35 -5.93
CA LEU A 179 0.86 -15.02 -5.37
C LEU A 179 -0.62 -14.67 -5.47
N PHE A 180 -1.22 -14.74 -6.67
CA PHE A 180 -2.62 -14.35 -6.87
C PHE A 180 -3.59 -15.23 -6.09
N ILE A 181 -3.37 -16.54 -6.02
CA ILE A 181 -4.24 -17.43 -5.23
C ILE A 181 -4.18 -17.06 -3.74
N LEU A 182 -2.99 -16.85 -3.19
CA LEU A 182 -2.83 -16.52 -1.77
C LEU A 182 -3.33 -15.10 -1.44
N ALA A 183 -3.06 -14.14 -2.31
CA ALA A 183 -3.54 -12.77 -2.18
C ALA A 183 -5.08 -12.71 -2.23
N SER A 184 -5.69 -13.37 -3.23
CA SER A 184 -7.15 -13.44 -3.35
C SER A 184 -7.78 -14.10 -2.14
N ALA A 185 -7.23 -15.22 -1.67
CA ALA A 185 -7.76 -15.91 -0.47
C ALA A 185 -7.71 -14.99 0.76
N GLY A 186 -6.58 -14.31 1.01
CA GLY A 186 -6.44 -13.37 2.12
C GLY A 186 -7.44 -12.21 2.04
N GLN A 187 -7.60 -11.62 0.85
CA GLN A 187 -8.52 -10.50 0.63
C GLN A 187 -9.99 -10.92 0.78
N ILE A 188 -10.38 -12.05 0.19
CA ILE A 188 -11.76 -12.55 0.29
C ILE A 188 -12.12 -12.79 1.75
N ILE A 189 -11.24 -13.45 2.53
CA ILE A 189 -11.49 -13.70 3.96
C ILE A 189 -11.60 -12.37 4.72
N LYS A 190 -10.73 -11.41 4.45
CA LYS A 190 -10.79 -10.08 5.07
C LYS A 190 -12.12 -9.38 4.79
N PHE A 191 -12.54 -9.29 3.54
CA PHE A 191 -13.79 -8.60 3.19
C PHE A 191 -15.03 -9.35 3.65
N LEU A 192 -15.01 -10.69 3.69
CA LEU A 192 -16.08 -11.47 4.31
C LEU A 192 -16.17 -11.20 5.82
N ALA A 193 -15.05 -11.03 6.50
CA ALA A 193 -15.06 -10.64 7.91
C ALA A 193 -15.64 -9.22 8.10
N ILE A 194 -15.37 -8.29 7.20
CA ILE A 194 -15.95 -6.93 7.23
C ILE A 194 -17.48 -7.01 6.99
N ILE A 195 -17.94 -7.81 6.03
CA ILE A 195 -19.37 -8.03 5.79
C ILE A 195 -20.04 -8.62 7.04
N GLY A 196 -19.40 -9.61 7.68
CA GLY A 196 -19.90 -10.19 8.92
C GLY A 196 -19.99 -9.21 10.07
N ALA A 197 -18.96 -8.34 10.22
CA ALA A 197 -18.94 -7.28 11.21
C ALA A 197 -20.05 -6.25 10.98
N HIS A 198 -20.28 -5.85 9.73
CA HIS A 198 -21.36 -4.94 9.36
C HIS A 198 -22.73 -5.56 9.66
N ALA A 199 -22.95 -6.82 9.30
CA ALA A 199 -24.19 -7.53 9.58
C ALA A 199 -24.46 -7.72 11.09
N ALA A 200 -23.41 -7.80 11.92
CA ALA A 200 -23.49 -7.84 13.37
C ALA A 200 -23.71 -6.46 14.02
N GLY A 201 -23.78 -5.37 13.23
CA GLY A 201 -23.94 -4.00 13.73
C GLY A 201 -22.69 -3.44 14.42
N LEU A 202 -21.52 -4.05 14.23
CA LEU A 202 -20.26 -3.55 14.77
C LEU A 202 -19.81 -2.34 13.95
N LYS A 203 -19.60 -1.20 14.60
CA LYS A 203 -18.99 0.00 13.97
C LYS A 203 -17.48 -0.18 13.93
N ILE A 204 -16.89 -0.13 12.75
CA ILE A 204 -15.44 -0.24 12.50
C ILE A 204 -14.86 1.16 12.28
#